data_c6dfff2cc5eae5067de0053d6fbd7b11
#
_entry.id   c6dfff2cc5eae5067de0053d6fbd7b11
#
_cell.length_a   1.000
_cell.length_b   1.000
_cell.length_c   1.000
_cell.angle_alpha   90.00
_cell.angle_beta   90.00
_cell.angle_gamma   90.00
#
_symmetry.space_group_name_H-M   'P 1'
#
loop_
_entity.id
_entity.type
_entity.pdbx_description
1 polymer ?
#
loop_
_entity_poly.entity_id
_entity_poly.type
_entity_poly.pdbx_seq_one_letter_code
_entity_poly.pdbx_strand_id
1 'polypeptide(L)'
;MKTSSDSAVSTRLSAVSSNGERGDDIGIILDALRSIVRELRLASREAEQRVGVHGAQLHALRQLVDNPTTSLAELAERTHTDISSVSVVVSRLVEQGLVARKAADDDRRRLSLGLTPRGRAVLRRAPETGTSRLLTAAAHLSDRELHGLATGLSKLVDGIDGTDD
;
A
#
# COMPACT_ATOMS: atom_id res chain seq x y z
N MET A 1 17.58 6.03 57.81
CA MET A 1 18.18 5.67 56.53
C MET A 1 17.45 4.48 55.92
N LYS A 2 16.29 4.71 55.26
CA LYS A 2 15.50 3.59 54.66
C LYS A 2 14.70 4.03 53.41
N THR A 3 15.27 4.89 52.54
CA THR A 3 14.55 5.45 51.40
C THR A 3 15.22 5.12 50.02
N SER A 4 16.39 4.48 50.02
CA SER A 4 17.14 4.24 48.75
C SER A 4 16.79 2.90 48.08
N SER A 5 16.30 1.90 48.82
CA SER A 5 15.96 0.57 48.26
C SER A 5 14.63 0.53 47.53
N ASP A 6 13.66 1.33 47.97
CA ASP A 6 12.28 1.30 47.42
C ASP A 6 12.20 1.93 46.01
N SER A 7 13.00 2.98 45.79
CA SER A 7 13.10 3.64 44.47
C SER A 7 13.70 2.73 43.36
N ALA A 8 14.71 1.94 43.72
CA ALA A 8 15.38 1.03 42.78
C ALA A 8 14.51 -0.18 42.39
N VAL A 9 13.68 -0.66 43.32
CA VAL A 9 12.73 -1.76 43.09
C VAL A 9 11.57 -1.27 42.21
N SER A 10 11.04 -0.07 42.49
CA SER A 10 9.96 0.55 41.68
C SER A 10 10.42 0.80 40.25
N THR A 11 11.65 1.29 40.04
CA THR A 11 12.22 1.52 38.71
C THR A 11 12.44 0.21 37.92
N ARG A 12 12.85 -0.88 38.59
CA ARG A 12 13.01 -2.20 37.96
C ARG A 12 11.67 -2.85 37.60
N LEU A 13 10.65 -2.73 38.45
CA LEU A 13 9.30 -3.19 38.17
C LEU A 13 8.67 -2.46 37.00
N SER A 14 8.82 -1.13 36.92
CA SER A 14 8.37 -0.35 35.78
C SER A 14 9.08 -0.72 34.46
N ALA A 15 10.38 -1.01 34.52
CA ALA A 15 11.14 -1.45 33.33
C ALA A 15 10.75 -2.86 32.87
N VAL A 16 10.42 -3.76 33.77
CA VAL A 16 9.94 -5.11 33.44
C VAL A 16 8.52 -5.08 32.87
N SER A 17 7.61 -4.27 33.45
CA SER A 17 6.26 -4.07 32.89
C SER A 17 6.31 -3.43 31.50
N SER A 18 7.10 -2.38 31.30
CA SER A 18 7.22 -1.71 30.00
C SER A 18 7.83 -2.62 28.92
N ASN A 19 8.66 -3.56 29.29
CA ASN A 19 9.24 -4.55 28.35
C ASN A 19 8.24 -5.65 27.98
N GLY A 20 7.32 -6.03 28.88
CA GLY A 20 6.21 -6.94 28.61
C GLY A 20 5.18 -6.29 27.67
N GLU A 21 4.71 -5.08 27.99
CA GLU A 21 3.75 -4.32 27.16
C GLU A 21 4.31 -4.06 25.76
N ARG A 22 5.59 -3.70 25.64
CA ARG A 22 6.25 -3.50 24.35
C ARG A 22 6.34 -4.80 23.54
N GLY A 23 6.54 -5.95 24.18
CA GLY A 23 6.53 -7.26 23.54
C GLY A 23 5.16 -7.61 22.98
N ASP A 24 4.13 -7.33 23.75
CA ASP A 24 2.74 -7.55 23.36
C ASP A 24 2.34 -6.64 22.18
N ASP A 25 2.72 -5.36 22.20
CA ASP A 25 2.50 -4.42 21.11
C ASP A 25 3.18 -4.87 19.80
N ILE A 26 4.42 -5.36 19.87
CA ILE A 26 5.12 -5.91 18.71
C ILE A 26 4.37 -7.13 18.16
N GLY A 27 3.87 -8.00 19.01
CA GLY A 27 3.04 -9.15 18.63
C GLY A 27 1.79 -8.71 17.86
N ILE A 28 1.07 -7.73 18.39
CA ILE A 28 -0.14 -7.15 17.77
C ILE A 28 0.19 -6.55 16.39
N ILE A 29 1.26 -5.78 16.29
CA ILE A 29 1.70 -5.17 15.03
C ILE A 29 2.01 -6.25 13.99
N LEU A 30 2.77 -7.29 14.34
CA LEU A 30 3.11 -8.38 13.42
C LEU A 30 1.88 -9.15 12.95
N ASP A 31 0.93 -9.42 13.83
CA ASP A 31 -0.31 -10.11 13.46
C ASP A 31 -1.21 -9.25 12.58
N ALA A 32 -1.28 -7.94 12.84
CA ALA A 32 -1.99 -7.00 11.98
C ALA A 32 -1.36 -6.95 10.58
N LEU A 33 -0.03 -6.83 10.48
CA LEU A 33 0.68 -6.82 9.21
C LEU A 33 0.46 -8.12 8.42
N ARG A 34 0.56 -9.29 9.08
CA ARG A 34 0.26 -10.59 8.45
C ARG A 34 -1.17 -10.65 7.92
N SER A 35 -2.13 -10.12 8.67
CA SER A 35 -3.54 -10.09 8.28
C SER A 35 -3.77 -9.18 7.08
N ILE A 36 -3.15 -7.99 7.04
CA ILE A 36 -3.20 -7.05 5.90
C ILE A 36 -2.59 -7.71 4.65
N VAL A 37 -1.40 -8.31 4.77
CA VAL A 37 -0.74 -8.98 3.64
C VAL A 37 -1.59 -10.14 3.11
N ARG A 38 -2.21 -10.91 3.99
CA ARG A 38 -3.13 -11.99 3.61
C ARG A 38 -4.34 -11.46 2.84
N GLU A 39 -4.96 -10.37 3.32
CA GLU A 39 -6.11 -9.75 2.65
C GLU A 39 -5.75 -9.22 1.25
N LEU A 40 -4.62 -8.54 1.12
CA LEU A 40 -4.12 -8.07 -0.18
C LEU A 40 -3.91 -9.22 -1.17
N ARG A 41 -3.34 -10.34 -0.71
CA ARG A 41 -3.14 -11.54 -1.53
C ARG A 41 -4.46 -12.20 -1.95
N LEU A 42 -5.42 -12.28 -1.03
CA LEU A 42 -6.75 -12.85 -1.33
C LEU A 42 -7.49 -11.99 -2.34
N ALA A 43 -7.54 -10.68 -2.15
CA ALA A 43 -8.15 -9.75 -3.10
C ALA A 43 -7.47 -9.80 -4.49
N SER A 44 -6.15 -9.97 -4.54
CA SER A 44 -5.42 -10.13 -5.79
C SER A 44 -5.79 -11.42 -6.53
N ARG A 45 -5.92 -12.54 -5.82
CA ARG A 45 -6.38 -13.82 -6.40
C ARG A 45 -7.81 -13.76 -6.89
N GLU A 46 -8.70 -13.10 -6.14
CA GLU A 46 -10.09 -12.89 -6.54
C GLU A 46 -10.16 -12.08 -7.86
N ALA A 47 -9.37 -11.01 -7.96
CA ALA A 47 -9.29 -10.20 -9.18
C ALA A 47 -8.77 -11.03 -10.37
N GLU A 48 -7.74 -11.83 -10.18
CA GLU A 48 -7.19 -12.70 -11.21
C GLU A 48 -8.21 -13.73 -11.69
N GLN A 49 -8.92 -14.39 -10.76
CA GLN A 49 -9.95 -15.37 -11.11
C GLN A 49 -11.16 -14.75 -11.82
N ARG A 50 -11.55 -13.55 -11.43
CA ARG A 50 -12.75 -12.89 -11.95
C ARG A 50 -12.54 -12.18 -13.27
N VAL A 51 -11.41 -11.52 -13.44
CA VAL A 51 -11.16 -10.62 -14.58
C VAL A 51 -9.80 -10.82 -15.24
N GLY A 52 -8.98 -11.76 -14.78
CA GLY A 52 -7.71 -12.12 -15.42
C GLY A 52 -6.58 -11.10 -15.19
N VAL A 53 -6.69 -10.26 -14.15
CA VAL A 53 -5.65 -9.28 -13.80
C VAL A 53 -5.30 -9.36 -12.31
N HIS A 54 -4.04 -9.21 -11.98
CA HIS A 54 -3.56 -9.17 -10.60
C HIS A 54 -3.92 -7.86 -9.89
N GLY A 55 -3.88 -7.86 -8.55
CA GLY A 55 -4.26 -6.71 -7.73
C GLY A 55 -3.53 -5.41 -8.09
N ALA A 56 -2.21 -5.45 -8.32
CA ALA A 56 -1.43 -4.28 -8.75
C ALA A 56 -1.87 -3.75 -10.12
N GLN A 57 -2.16 -4.64 -11.08
CA GLN A 57 -2.68 -4.28 -12.40
C GLN A 57 -4.08 -3.65 -12.29
N LEU A 58 -4.95 -4.22 -11.46
CA LEU A 58 -6.28 -3.70 -11.22
C LEU A 58 -6.23 -2.33 -10.54
N HIS A 59 -5.30 -2.14 -9.58
CA HIS A 59 -5.08 -0.86 -8.93
C HIS A 59 -4.63 0.21 -9.95
N ALA A 60 -3.64 -0.09 -10.79
CA ALA A 60 -3.18 0.80 -11.86
C ALA A 60 -4.29 1.15 -12.86
N LEU A 61 -5.12 0.17 -13.27
CA LEU A 61 -6.26 0.42 -14.14
C LEU A 61 -7.27 1.40 -13.53
N ARG A 62 -7.52 1.33 -12.22
CA ARG A 62 -8.41 2.25 -11.51
C ARG A 62 -7.87 3.68 -11.52
N GLN A 63 -6.57 3.86 -11.26
CA GLN A 63 -5.95 5.18 -11.30
C GLN A 63 -6.06 5.85 -12.70
N LEU A 64 -6.15 5.05 -13.77
CA LEU A 64 -6.30 5.53 -15.14
C LEU A 64 -7.76 5.88 -15.52
N VAL A 65 -8.77 5.49 -14.71
CA VAL A 65 -10.17 5.90 -14.94
C VAL A 65 -10.33 7.40 -14.73
N ASP A 66 -9.83 7.87 -13.60
CA ASP A 66 -10.01 9.25 -13.16
C ASP A 66 -9.08 10.23 -13.89
N ASN A 67 -8.04 9.69 -14.54
CA ASN A 67 -6.99 10.48 -15.19
C ASN A 67 -6.52 9.82 -16.50
N PRO A 68 -7.25 10.02 -17.59
CA PRO A 68 -7.03 9.32 -18.85
C PRO A 68 -5.76 9.71 -19.65
N THR A 69 -5.05 10.75 -19.22
CA THR A 69 -3.80 11.24 -19.86
C THR A 69 -2.59 11.13 -18.94
N THR A 70 -2.62 10.20 -18.02
CA THR A 70 -1.57 10.02 -17.02
C THR A 70 -0.26 9.53 -17.66
N SER A 71 0.84 10.18 -17.30
CA SER A 71 2.20 9.70 -17.60
C SER A 71 2.58 8.51 -16.68
N LEU A 72 3.66 7.80 -17.03
CA LEU A 72 4.17 6.72 -16.19
C LEU A 72 4.63 7.24 -14.80
N ALA A 73 5.25 8.43 -14.76
CA ALA A 73 5.71 9.05 -13.52
C ALA A 73 4.54 9.44 -12.62
N GLU A 74 3.50 10.08 -13.18
CA GLU A 74 2.28 10.42 -12.44
C GLU A 74 1.54 9.19 -11.92
N LEU A 75 1.54 8.08 -12.68
CA LEU A 75 0.95 6.84 -12.22
C LEU A 75 1.75 6.23 -11.06
N ALA A 76 3.07 6.29 -11.12
CA ALA A 76 3.96 5.83 -10.05
C ALA A 76 3.71 6.62 -8.75
N GLU A 77 3.63 7.93 -8.84
CA GLU A 77 3.31 8.81 -7.70
C GLU A 77 1.96 8.45 -7.07
N ARG A 78 0.90 8.31 -7.87
CA ARG A 78 -0.45 7.98 -7.39
C ARG A 78 -0.57 6.59 -6.80
N THR A 79 0.19 5.64 -7.29
CA THR A 79 0.22 4.28 -6.75
C THR A 79 1.19 4.13 -5.59
N HIS A 80 1.91 5.20 -5.23
CA HIS A 80 2.99 5.17 -4.21
C HIS A 80 3.99 4.04 -4.48
N THR A 81 4.40 3.90 -5.74
CA THR A 81 5.27 2.83 -6.22
C THR A 81 6.38 3.43 -7.07
N ASP A 82 7.54 2.79 -7.13
CA ASP A 82 8.62 3.22 -7.99
C ASP A 82 8.29 3.08 -9.49
N ILE A 83 8.90 3.92 -10.32
CA ILE A 83 8.63 3.99 -11.78
C ILE A 83 8.95 2.66 -12.47
N SER A 84 9.98 1.94 -12.00
CA SER A 84 10.39 0.65 -12.59
C SER A 84 9.31 -0.40 -12.41
N SER A 85 8.77 -0.55 -11.20
CA SER A 85 7.67 -1.45 -10.87
C SER A 85 6.40 -1.10 -11.66
N VAL A 86 6.03 0.18 -11.72
CA VAL A 86 4.87 0.63 -12.50
C VAL A 86 5.06 0.38 -13.98
N SER A 87 6.28 0.56 -14.51
CA SER A 87 6.60 0.27 -15.91
C SER A 87 6.33 -1.18 -16.28
N VAL A 88 6.69 -2.13 -15.41
CA VAL A 88 6.43 -3.56 -15.61
C VAL A 88 4.91 -3.83 -15.61
N VAL A 89 4.17 -3.26 -14.65
CA VAL A 89 2.71 -3.40 -14.57
C VAL A 89 2.04 -2.86 -15.82
N VAL A 90 2.40 -1.65 -16.26
CA VAL A 90 1.85 -1.00 -17.44
C VAL A 90 2.19 -1.77 -18.71
N SER A 91 3.40 -2.30 -18.86
CA SER A 91 3.79 -3.10 -20.02
C SER A 91 2.89 -4.34 -20.16
N ARG A 92 2.64 -5.05 -19.07
CA ARG A 92 1.71 -6.19 -19.04
C ARG A 92 0.28 -5.80 -19.40
N LEU A 93 -0.19 -4.63 -18.92
CA LEU A 93 -1.52 -4.12 -19.24
C LEU A 93 -1.65 -3.75 -20.74
N VAL A 94 -0.58 -3.23 -21.33
CA VAL A 94 -0.53 -2.93 -22.77
C VAL A 94 -0.53 -4.24 -23.58
N GLU A 95 0.28 -5.22 -23.20
CA GLU A 95 0.30 -6.55 -23.83
C GLU A 95 -1.07 -7.25 -23.79
N GLN A 96 -1.79 -7.10 -22.69
CA GLN A 96 -3.16 -7.61 -22.53
C GLN A 96 -4.21 -6.77 -23.29
N GLY A 97 -3.82 -5.64 -23.89
CA GLY A 97 -4.72 -4.73 -24.59
C GLY A 97 -5.71 -3.99 -23.68
N LEU A 98 -5.37 -3.83 -22.38
CA LEU A 98 -6.19 -3.14 -21.40
C LEU A 98 -5.87 -1.65 -21.28
N VAL A 99 -4.61 -1.29 -21.58
CA VAL A 99 -4.08 0.07 -21.62
C VAL A 99 -3.49 0.34 -22.99
N ALA A 100 -3.64 1.54 -23.49
CA ALA A 100 -2.97 2.03 -24.69
C ALA A 100 -1.99 3.16 -24.31
N ARG A 101 -0.83 3.17 -24.98
CA ARG A 101 0.08 4.32 -24.98
C ARG A 101 -0.30 5.21 -26.15
N LYS A 102 -0.51 6.50 -25.89
CA LYS A 102 -0.79 7.52 -26.91
C LYS A 102 0.23 8.63 -26.78
N ALA A 103 0.52 9.32 -27.88
CA ALA A 103 1.19 10.61 -27.78
C ALA A 103 0.26 11.60 -27.05
N ALA A 104 0.77 12.40 -26.13
CA ALA A 104 -0.02 13.42 -25.48
C ALA A 104 -0.40 14.51 -26.52
N ASP A 105 -1.61 15.06 -26.38
CA ASP A 105 -2.13 16.03 -27.35
C ASP A 105 -1.34 17.34 -27.34
N ASP A 106 -0.72 17.69 -26.20
CA ASP A 106 0.06 18.91 -25.96
C ASP A 106 1.56 18.77 -26.27
N ASP A 107 2.11 17.56 -26.17
CA ASP A 107 3.51 17.26 -26.53
C ASP A 107 3.65 15.82 -27.03
N ARG A 108 3.89 15.67 -28.33
CA ARG A 108 4.10 14.36 -28.97
C ARG A 108 5.28 13.57 -28.43
N ARG A 109 6.16 14.19 -27.62
CA ARG A 109 7.29 13.53 -26.95
C ARG A 109 6.88 12.87 -25.63
N ARG A 110 5.74 13.27 -25.07
CA ARG A 110 5.20 12.67 -23.84
C ARG A 110 4.22 11.56 -24.19
N LEU A 111 4.48 10.37 -23.63
CA LEU A 111 3.56 9.24 -23.75
C LEU A 111 2.53 9.33 -22.62
N SER A 112 1.28 9.37 -22.98
CA SER A 112 0.16 9.24 -22.05
C SER A 112 -0.38 7.82 -22.05
N LEU A 113 -0.89 7.41 -20.89
CA LEU A 113 -1.54 6.13 -20.66
C LEU A 113 -3.05 6.33 -20.63
N GLY A 114 -3.78 5.48 -21.31
CA GLY A 114 -5.24 5.53 -21.29
C GLY A 114 -5.86 4.14 -21.34
N LEU A 115 -7.04 4.01 -20.72
CA LEU A 115 -7.81 2.77 -20.77
C LEU A 115 -8.37 2.52 -22.16
N THR A 116 -8.21 1.28 -22.64
CA THR A 116 -8.94 0.80 -23.80
C THR A 116 -10.42 0.50 -23.48
N PRO A 117 -11.30 0.30 -24.47
CA PRO A 117 -12.66 -0.22 -24.22
C PRO A 117 -12.64 -1.54 -23.45
N ARG A 118 -11.64 -2.41 -23.73
CA ARG A 118 -11.45 -3.69 -23.03
C ARG A 118 -11.02 -3.46 -21.57
N GLY A 119 -10.11 -2.52 -21.29
CA GLY A 119 -9.71 -2.16 -19.93
C GLY A 119 -10.90 -1.66 -19.10
N ARG A 120 -11.74 -0.79 -19.69
CA ARG A 120 -12.98 -0.34 -19.05
C ARG A 120 -13.97 -1.49 -18.79
N ALA A 121 -14.09 -2.45 -19.70
CA ALA A 121 -14.95 -3.63 -19.52
C ALA A 121 -14.45 -4.53 -18.39
N VAL A 122 -13.14 -4.72 -18.25
CA VAL A 122 -12.52 -5.42 -17.12
C VAL A 122 -12.85 -4.74 -15.80
N LEU A 123 -12.67 -3.42 -15.72
CA LEU A 123 -12.95 -2.66 -14.49
C LEU A 123 -14.42 -2.75 -14.03
N ARG A 124 -15.36 -2.72 -14.95
CA ARG A 124 -16.81 -2.86 -14.58
C ARG A 124 -17.14 -4.21 -13.94
N ARG A 125 -16.34 -5.25 -14.19
CA ARG A 125 -16.53 -6.61 -13.66
C ARG A 125 -15.58 -6.93 -12.50
N ALA A 126 -14.61 -6.07 -12.26
CA ALA A 126 -13.58 -6.29 -11.28
C ALA A 126 -14.12 -6.19 -9.85
N PRO A 127 -13.68 -7.07 -8.93
CA PRO A 127 -13.96 -6.92 -7.52
C PRO A 127 -13.24 -5.71 -6.95
N GLU A 128 -13.59 -5.35 -5.72
CA GLU A 128 -12.86 -4.33 -4.98
C GLU A 128 -11.40 -4.74 -4.77
N THR A 129 -10.45 -3.79 -4.88
CA THR A 129 -9.04 -4.08 -4.61
C THR A 129 -8.76 -4.16 -3.11
N GLY A 130 -7.76 -4.93 -2.73
CA GLY A 130 -7.28 -4.93 -1.33
C GLY A 130 -6.89 -3.54 -0.86
N THR A 131 -6.25 -2.74 -1.71
CA THR A 131 -5.93 -1.33 -1.41
C THR A 131 -7.19 -0.50 -1.15
N SER A 132 -8.26 -0.65 -1.95
CA SER A 132 -9.52 0.06 -1.72
C SER A 132 -10.15 -0.32 -0.38
N ARG A 133 -10.13 -1.61 -0.01
CA ARG A 133 -10.61 -2.08 1.29
C ARG A 133 -9.80 -1.49 2.45
N LEU A 134 -8.47 -1.39 2.30
CA LEU A 134 -7.61 -0.73 3.29
C LEU A 134 -7.92 0.76 3.43
N LEU A 135 -8.12 1.47 2.31
CA LEU A 135 -8.50 2.89 2.34
C LEU A 135 -9.84 3.09 3.04
N THR A 136 -10.83 2.23 2.76
CA THR A 136 -12.13 2.27 3.44
C THR A 136 -11.98 2.02 4.95
N ALA A 137 -11.16 1.05 5.35
CA ALA A 137 -10.88 0.80 6.76
C ALA A 137 -10.16 1.98 7.43
N ALA A 138 -9.18 2.57 6.76
CA ALA A 138 -8.45 3.74 7.24
C ALA A 138 -9.35 4.97 7.42
N ALA A 139 -10.39 5.13 6.60
CA ALA A 139 -11.34 6.23 6.73
C ALA A 139 -12.20 6.17 8.01
N HIS A 140 -12.22 5.05 8.74
CA HIS A 140 -12.87 4.93 10.04
C HIS A 140 -11.97 5.33 11.22
N LEU A 141 -10.67 5.56 10.96
CA LEU A 141 -9.74 6.06 11.99
C LEU A 141 -9.91 7.57 12.16
N SER A 142 -9.77 8.05 13.39
CA SER A 142 -9.62 9.47 13.64
C SER A 142 -8.29 10.01 13.08
N ASP A 143 -8.20 11.31 12.80
CA ASP A 143 -6.98 11.95 12.28
C ASP A 143 -5.74 11.65 13.15
N ARG A 144 -5.93 11.58 14.48
CA ARG A 144 -4.86 11.26 15.42
C ARG A 144 -4.36 9.83 15.28
N GLU A 145 -5.28 8.87 15.14
CA GLU A 145 -4.95 7.45 14.95
C GLU A 145 -4.28 7.24 13.61
N LEU A 146 -4.83 7.85 12.54
CA LEU A 146 -4.26 7.78 11.20
C LEU A 146 -2.85 8.36 11.14
N HIS A 147 -2.62 9.54 11.75
CA HIS A 147 -1.30 10.15 11.83
C HIS A 147 -0.31 9.30 12.64
N GLY A 148 -0.75 8.75 13.79
CA GLY A 148 0.06 7.84 14.60
C GLY A 148 0.47 6.59 13.85
N LEU A 149 -0.46 5.96 13.14
CA LEU A 149 -0.22 4.78 12.30
C LEU A 149 0.76 5.10 11.15
N ALA A 150 0.55 6.21 10.44
CA ALA A 150 1.43 6.64 9.35
C ALA A 150 2.87 6.86 9.83
N THR A 151 3.03 7.61 10.94
CA THR A 151 4.34 7.86 11.54
C THR A 151 5.02 6.59 12.02
N GLY A 152 4.27 5.68 12.65
CA GLY A 152 4.78 4.41 13.15
C GLY A 152 5.26 3.49 12.02
N LEU A 153 4.44 3.35 10.97
CA LEU A 153 4.77 2.53 9.80
C LEU A 153 5.97 3.08 9.03
N SER A 154 6.07 4.40 8.82
CA SER A 154 7.24 5.02 8.17
C SER A 154 8.53 4.69 8.92
N LYS A 155 8.55 4.88 10.24
CA LYS A 155 9.74 4.55 11.06
C LYS A 155 10.08 3.06 11.02
N LEU A 156 9.08 2.18 10.91
CA LEU A 156 9.30 0.74 10.82
C LEU A 156 9.97 0.37 9.49
N VAL A 157 9.51 0.97 8.38
CA VAL A 157 10.09 0.78 7.05
C VAL A 157 11.52 1.31 7.01
N ASP A 158 11.74 2.55 7.47
CA ASP A 158 13.08 3.16 7.53
C ASP A 158 14.07 2.28 8.33
N GLY A 159 13.59 1.66 9.42
CA GLY A 159 14.39 0.75 10.23
C GLY A 159 14.73 -0.57 9.55
N ILE A 160 13.90 -1.05 8.63
CA ILE A 160 14.18 -2.25 7.82
C ILE A 160 15.21 -1.91 6.74
N ASP A 161 15.04 -0.80 6.02
CA ASP A 161 15.91 -0.38 4.94
C ASP A 161 17.31 0.04 5.44
N GLY A 162 17.41 0.58 6.67
CA GLY A 162 18.68 0.98 7.30
C GLY A 162 19.51 -0.16 7.90
N THR A 163 19.04 -1.42 7.82
CA THR A 163 19.76 -2.60 8.34
C THR A 163 20.63 -3.31 7.29
N ASP A 164 20.67 -2.81 6.05
CA ASP A 164 21.43 -3.40 4.92
C ASP A 164 22.83 -2.76 4.71
N ASP A 165 23.35 -2.00 5.70
CA ASP A 165 24.73 -1.43 5.70
C ASP A 165 25.71 -2.22 6.57
#